data_3e271d19ce5d4f3a8fc7672daebc62cf
#
_entry.id   3e271d19ce5d4f3a8fc7672daebc62cf
#
_cell.length_a   1.000
_cell.length_b   1.000
_cell.length_c   1.000
_cell.angle_alpha   90.00
_cell.angle_beta   90.00
_cell.angle_gamma   90.00
#
_symmetry.space_group_name_H-M   'P 1'
#
loop_
_entity.id
_entity.type
_entity.pdbx_description
1 polymer ?
#
loop_
_entity_poly.entity_id
_entity_poly.type
_entity_poly.pdbx_seq_one_letter_code
_entity_poly.pdbx_strand_id
1 'polypeptide(L)'
;MTLPAPPLLCLACGQPLQWPTAAPAPGDPPLTCRQCGVPIPIERGIPRFVSSQHLESFGHQWNRYEVAHDDEDRATFMAKTGVPLADLAGLDVLDAGCGGGRYSKVAGEAGARVWGADHSHAVDKAARLCGHLPQVKFVQADLKKLPFPEASFDFVFSIGVMHHDVETRAVFDAVARLVKPGGRYAVWLYRQNQGWQEWINNRLRARTTRMPHDRLERWCRWGAWLGGVPVANRLLNKIVNFSAHPVYENRLCDTFDWFAPQYQHHHTVDELRGWFQAAGFDELTVLPPEKTGRLYRWVYDRSLLIGSGVNVMGRRSPG
;
A
#
# COMPACT_ATOMS: atom_id res chain seq x y z
N MET A 1 -15.98 7.39 -22.72
CA MET A 1 -15.08 6.59 -21.86
C MET A 1 -15.95 5.81 -20.88
N THR A 2 -16.04 4.50 -21.03
CA THR A 2 -16.64 3.65 -20.01
C THR A 2 -15.71 3.61 -18.80
N LEU A 3 -16.26 3.82 -17.59
CA LEU A 3 -15.50 3.63 -16.35
C LEU A 3 -14.92 2.21 -16.32
N PRO A 4 -13.72 2.04 -15.76
CA PRO A 4 -13.30 0.71 -15.37
C PRO A 4 -14.36 0.14 -14.41
N ALA A 5 -14.81 -1.07 -14.65
CA ALA A 5 -15.52 -1.84 -13.64
C ALA A 5 -14.57 -2.06 -12.45
N PRO A 6 -14.99 -2.05 -11.19
CA PRO A 6 -16.38 -1.96 -10.72
C PRO A 6 -16.87 -0.51 -10.52
N PRO A 7 -18.19 -0.32 -10.38
CA PRO A 7 -18.76 0.99 -10.11
C PRO A 7 -18.44 1.47 -8.72
N LEU A 8 -18.33 2.80 -8.52
CA LEU A 8 -18.26 3.39 -7.20
C LEU A 8 -19.64 3.38 -6.52
N LEU A 9 -19.64 3.12 -5.22
CA LEU A 9 -20.83 3.16 -4.38
C LEU A 9 -20.88 4.41 -3.51
N CYS A 10 -22.07 4.91 -3.25
CA CYS A 10 -22.30 5.90 -2.21
C CYS A 10 -22.13 5.24 -0.84
N LEU A 11 -21.20 5.73 -0.02
CA LEU A 11 -20.95 5.17 1.32
C LEU A 11 -22.09 5.40 2.32
N ALA A 12 -23.02 6.31 2.02
CA ALA A 12 -24.17 6.60 2.88
C ALA A 12 -25.35 5.66 2.65
N CYS A 13 -25.61 5.24 1.38
CA CYS A 13 -26.78 4.42 1.05
C CYS A 13 -26.48 3.17 0.24
N GLY A 14 -25.21 2.90 -0.11
CA GLY A 14 -24.78 1.72 -0.85
C GLY A 14 -25.14 1.71 -2.34
N GLN A 15 -25.81 2.75 -2.84
CA GLN A 15 -26.24 2.76 -4.25
C GLN A 15 -25.11 3.17 -5.20
N PRO A 16 -25.07 2.61 -6.43
CA PRO A 16 -24.09 2.99 -7.42
C PRO A 16 -24.12 4.47 -7.75
N LEU A 17 -22.92 5.08 -7.77
CA LEU A 17 -22.73 6.46 -8.19
C LEU A 17 -22.64 6.52 -9.71
N GLN A 18 -23.28 7.53 -10.29
CA GLN A 18 -23.16 7.76 -11.72
C GLN A 18 -21.94 8.66 -11.97
N TRP A 19 -20.94 8.09 -12.61
CA TRP A 19 -19.77 8.85 -13.02
C TRP A 19 -20.10 9.73 -14.23
N PRO A 20 -19.61 10.98 -14.27
CA PRO A 20 -19.79 11.84 -15.45
C PRO A 20 -19.20 11.19 -16.71
N THR A 21 -19.85 11.40 -17.86
CA THR A 21 -19.37 10.88 -19.15
C THR A 21 -18.07 11.53 -19.61
N ALA A 22 -17.84 12.78 -19.22
CA ALA A 22 -16.55 13.47 -19.35
C ALA A 22 -15.73 13.34 -18.04
N ALA A 23 -14.42 13.33 -18.16
CA ALA A 23 -13.56 13.39 -16.98
C ALA A 23 -13.84 14.71 -16.24
N PRO A 24 -14.09 14.67 -14.91
CA PRO A 24 -14.36 15.88 -14.14
C PRO A 24 -13.19 16.86 -14.24
N ALA A 25 -13.50 18.13 -14.53
CA ALA A 25 -12.52 19.20 -14.58
C ALA A 25 -12.37 19.89 -13.21
N PRO A 26 -11.29 20.62 -12.99
CA PRO A 26 -11.17 21.48 -11.81
C PRO A 26 -12.31 22.52 -11.78
N GLY A 27 -13.07 22.51 -10.66
CA GLY A 27 -14.23 23.39 -10.51
C GLY A 27 -15.59 22.77 -10.89
N ASP A 28 -15.62 21.54 -11.38
CA ASP A 28 -16.87 20.82 -11.57
C ASP A 28 -17.62 20.61 -10.26
N PRO A 29 -18.95 20.56 -10.29
CA PRO A 29 -19.76 20.31 -9.10
C PRO A 29 -19.43 18.91 -8.51
N PRO A 30 -19.64 18.73 -7.20
CA PRO A 30 -19.43 17.43 -6.56
C PRO A 30 -20.35 16.38 -7.20
N LEU A 31 -19.87 15.14 -7.25
CA LEU A 31 -20.68 14.01 -7.62
C LEU A 31 -21.79 13.83 -6.56
N THR A 32 -23.03 14.00 -6.94
CA THR A 32 -24.16 13.88 -5.99
C THR A 32 -24.83 12.51 -6.15
N CYS A 33 -24.98 11.79 -5.05
CA CYS A 33 -25.74 10.54 -5.05
C CYS A 33 -27.21 10.81 -5.41
N ARG A 34 -27.73 10.20 -6.48
CA ARG A 34 -29.12 10.42 -6.91
C ARG A 34 -30.16 9.88 -5.92
N GLN A 35 -29.77 8.89 -5.11
CA GLN A 35 -30.71 8.27 -4.16
C GLN A 35 -30.83 9.04 -2.84
N CYS A 36 -29.70 9.48 -2.25
CA CYS A 36 -29.72 10.09 -0.93
C CYS A 36 -29.26 11.56 -0.90
N GLY A 37 -28.87 12.12 -2.04
CA GLY A 37 -28.45 13.52 -2.15
C GLY A 37 -27.09 13.86 -1.56
N VAL A 38 -26.34 12.86 -1.03
CA VAL A 38 -25.02 13.11 -0.44
C VAL A 38 -24.03 13.54 -1.52
N PRO A 39 -23.35 14.69 -1.35
CA PRO A 39 -22.33 15.14 -2.27
C PRO A 39 -21.00 14.41 -1.98
N ILE A 40 -20.31 13.97 -3.02
CA ILE A 40 -18.95 13.43 -2.99
C ILE A 40 -18.06 14.45 -3.72
N PRO A 41 -17.17 15.15 -3.03
CA PRO A 41 -16.26 16.09 -3.67
C PRO A 41 -15.40 15.41 -4.71
N ILE A 42 -15.16 16.06 -5.83
CA ILE A 42 -14.18 15.66 -6.85
C ILE A 42 -13.12 16.73 -6.90
N GLU A 43 -11.90 16.38 -6.56
CA GLU A 43 -10.77 17.29 -6.64
C GLU A 43 -9.73 16.71 -7.61
N ARG A 44 -9.35 17.49 -8.62
CA ARG A 44 -8.39 17.05 -9.65
C ARG A 44 -8.78 15.74 -10.34
N GLY A 45 -10.09 15.53 -10.55
CA GLY A 45 -10.63 14.32 -11.17
C GLY A 45 -10.68 13.10 -10.23
N ILE A 46 -10.40 13.24 -8.95
CA ILE A 46 -10.37 12.16 -7.95
C ILE A 46 -11.53 12.35 -6.97
N PRO A 47 -12.43 11.35 -6.81
CA PRO A 47 -13.47 11.38 -5.78
C PRO A 47 -12.87 11.29 -4.38
N ARG A 48 -13.36 12.12 -3.46
CA ARG A 48 -12.91 12.20 -2.07
C ARG A 48 -14.01 11.67 -1.14
N PHE A 49 -13.79 10.50 -0.56
CA PHE A 49 -14.71 9.86 0.39
C PHE A 49 -14.32 10.08 1.84
N VAL A 50 -13.21 10.78 2.10
CA VAL A 50 -12.71 11.14 3.43
C VAL A 50 -12.36 12.60 3.47
N SER A 51 -12.55 13.25 4.65
CA SER A 51 -12.04 14.59 4.89
C SER A 51 -10.55 14.53 5.22
N SER A 52 -9.77 15.42 4.63
CA SER A 52 -8.30 15.43 4.62
C SER A 52 -7.60 15.66 5.97
N GLN A 53 -8.35 15.79 7.09
CA GLN A 53 -7.81 16.34 8.35
C GLN A 53 -6.94 15.39 9.18
N HIS A 54 -6.81 14.11 8.89
CA HIS A 54 -6.19 13.16 9.84
C HIS A 54 -4.90 12.44 9.40
N LEU A 55 -4.43 12.54 8.15
CA LEU A 55 -3.22 11.84 7.70
C LEU A 55 -2.26 12.73 6.87
N GLU A 56 -1.94 13.91 7.39
CA GLU A 56 -0.98 14.83 6.76
C GLU A 56 0.43 14.23 6.61
N SER A 57 0.83 13.29 7.49
CA SER A 57 2.16 12.70 7.50
C SER A 57 2.48 11.87 6.25
N PHE A 58 1.54 11.00 5.82
CA PHE A 58 1.73 10.18 4.62
C PHE A 58 1.63 11.02 3.34
N GLY A 59 0.72 11.99 3.29
CA GLY A 59 0.63 12.93 2.17
C GLY A 59 1.90 13.75 1.99
N HIS A 60 2.54 14.18 3.07
CA HIS A 60 3.80 14.94 3.03
C HIS A 60 4.94 14.10 2.44
N GLN A 61 5.11 12.87 2.88
CA GLN A 61 6.17 11.97 2.46
C GLN A 61 6.08 11.62 0.97
N TRP A 62 4.93 11.11 0.52
CA TRP A 62 4.76 10.65 -0.86
C TRP A 62 4.75 11.77 -1.90
N ASN A 63 4.34 12.99 -1.53
CA ASN A 63 4.41 14.13 -2.45
C ASN A 63 5.84 14.70 -2.62
N ARG A 64 6.75 14.41 -1.69
CA ARG A 64 8.09 15.01 -1.65
C ARG A 64 9.17 14.16 -2.34
N TYR A 65 9.07 12.83 -2.28
CA TYR A 65 10.11 11.94 -2.80
C TYR A 65 9.68 11.29 -4.12
N GLU A 66 10.56 11.38 -5.14
CA GLU A 66 10.41 10.61 -6.38
C GLU A 66 11.08 9.25 -6.18
N VAL A 67 10.30 8.23 -5.90
CA VAL A 67 10.76 6.86 -5.61
C VAL A 67 10.35 5.84 -6.67
N ALA A 68 9.86 6.29 -7.83
CA ALA A 68 9.45 5.40 -8.90
C ALA A 68 10.64 5.09 -9.82
N HIS A 69 11.01 3.80 -9.92
CA HIS A 69 12.03 3.27 -10.81
C HIS A 69 11.45 2.07 -11.55
N ASP A 70 11.11 2.19 -12.82
CA ASP A 70 10.29 1.25 -13.58
C ASP A 70 10.71 -0.21 -13.47
N ASP A 71 11.99 -0.54 -13.67
CA ASP A 71 12.46 -1.93 -13.62
C ASP A 71 12.47 -2.49 -12.18
N GLU A 72 12.86 -1.67 -11.21
CA GLU A 72 12.87 -2.05 -9.79
C GLU A 72 11.45 -2.23 -9.27
N ASP A 73 10.53 -1.35 -9.63
CA ASP A 73 9.13 -1.42 -9.23
C ASP A 73 8.43 -2.65 -9.81
N ARG A 74 8.71 -3.02 -11.07
CA ARG A 74 8.20 -4.25 -11.69
C ARG A 74 8.73 -5.51 -10.98
N ALA A 75 10.04 -5.55 -10.71
CA ALA A 75 10.65 -6.68 -10.00
C ALA A 75 10.11 -6.80 -8.57
N THR A 76 10.00 -5.69 -7.85
CA THR A 76 9.47 -5.63 -6.49
C THR A 76 7.99 -6.00 -6.43
N PHE A 77 7.19 -5.51 -7.37
CA PHE A 77 5.77 -5.89 -7.49
C PHE A 77 5.61 -7.40 -7.62
N MET A 78 6.30 -8.03 -8.58
CA MET A 78 6.23 -9.48 -8.78
C MET A 78 6.74 -10.26 -7.55
N ALA A 79 7.81 -9.80 -6.92
CA ALA A 79 8.36 -10.44 -5.71
C ALA A 79 7.38 -10.36 -4.53
N LYS A 80 6.68 -9.23 -4.37
CA LYS A 80 5.75 -9.01 -3.25
C LYS A 80 4.36 -9.56 -3.48
N THR A 81 3.93 -9.71 -4.73
CA THR A 81 2.59 -10.22 -5.06
C THR A 81 2.60 -11.69 -5.50
N GLY A 82 3.72 -12.19 -6.01
CA GLY A 82 3.81 -13.51 -6.62
C GLY A 82 3.07 -13.64 -7.95
N VAL A 83 2.63 -12.51 -8.54
CA VAL A 83 1.83 -12.50 -9.77
C VAL A 83 2.68 -12.02 -10.94
N PRO A 84 2.87 -12.84 -11.99
CA PRO A 84 3.51 -12.42 -13.22
C PRO A 84 2.75 -11.28 -13.88
N LEU A 85 3.46 -10.29 -14.44
CA LEU A 85 2.81 -9.14 -15.09
C LEU A 85 1.91 -9.55 -16.27
N ALA A 86 2.27 -10.61 -17.00
CA ALA A 86 1.48 -11.12 -18.10
C ALA A 86 0.07 -11.60 -17.68
N ASP A 87 -0.09 -11.99 -16.40
CA ASP A 87 -1.36 -12.47 -15.86
C ASP A 87 -2.32 -11.34 -15.47
N LEU A 88 -1.91 -10.09 -15.59
CA LEU A 88 -2.70 -8.92 -15.17
C LEU A 88 -3.59 -8.36 -16.29
N ALA A 89 -3.27 -8.66 -17.55
CA ALA A 89 -3.97 -8.10 -18.68
C ALA A 89 -5.49 -8.38 -18.64
N GLY A 90 -6.27 -7.30 -18.71
CA GLY A 90 -7.74 -7.38 -18.71
C GLY A 90 -8.39 -7.61 -17.33
N LEU A 91 -7.63 -7.82 -16.26
CA LEU A 91 -8.16 -7.99 -14.91
C LEU A 91 -8.64 -6.66 -14.32
N ASP A 92 -9.66 -6.75 -13.44
CA ASP A 92 -10.03 -5.68 -12.53
C ASP A 92 -9.14 -5.78 -11.27
N VAL A 93 -8.31 -4.78 -11.04
CA VAL A 93 -7.28 -4.80 -9.99
C VAL A 93 -7.51 -3.66 -9.01
N LEU A 94 -7.37 -3.95 -7.71
CA LEU A 94 -7.34 -2.94 -6.64
C LEU A 94 -5.95 -2.85 -6.02
N ASP A 95 -5.38 -1.65 -6.03
CA ASP A 95 -4.21 -1.26 -5.25
C ASP A 95 -4.70 -0.60 -3.94
N ALA A 96 -4.77 -1.39 -2.86
CA ALA A 96 -5.28 -0.94 -1.57
C ALA A 96 -4.16 -0.31 -0.73
N GLY A 97 -4.12 1.03 -0.72
CA GLY A 97 -3.06 1.85 -0.17
C GLY A 97 -2.03 2.21 -1.25
N CYS A 98 -2.49 2.79 -2.35
CA CYS A 98 -1.66 3.01 -3.54
C CYS A 98 -0.54 4.06 -3.34
N GLY A 99 -0.62 4.89 -2.29
CA GLY A 99 0.34 5.96 -2.07
C GLY A 99 0.56 6.82 -3.32
N GLY A 100 1.81 6.97 -3.75
CA GLY A 100 2.18 7.71 -4.96
C GLY A 100 1.95 6.98 -6.30
N GLY A 101 1.34 5.78 -6.30
CA GLY A 101 0.83 5.09 -7.49
C GLY A 101 1.85 4.24 -8.26
N ARG A 102 3.05 3.99 -7.73
CA ARG A 102 4.10 3.25 -8.46
C ARG A 102 3.65 1.84 -8.86
N TYR A 103 2.97 1.10 -7.99
CA TYR A 103 2.49 -0.24 -8.29
C TYR A 103 1.18 -0.23 -9.10
N SER A 104 0.33 0.80 -8.92
CA SER A 104 -0.80 1.06 -9.82
C SER A 104 -0.34 1.27 -11.26
N LYS A 105 0.79 2.02 -11.46
CA LYS A 105 1.42 2.20 -12.77
C LYS A 105 1.87 0.86 -13.35
N VAL A 106 2.61 0.06 -12.58
CA VAL A 106 3.08 -1.27 -13.02
C VAL A 106 1.93 -2.16 -13.48
N ALA A 107 0.86 -2.25 -12.69
CA ALA A 107 -0.32 -3.05 -13.03
C ALA A 107 -1.06 -2.51 -14.27
N GLY A 108 -1.19 -1.18 -14.38
CA GLY A 108 -1.81 -0.53 -15.54
C GLY A 108 -1.02 -0.72 -16.83
N GLU A 109 0.30 -0.58 -16.80
CA GLU A 109 1.19 -0.87 -17.95
C GLU A 109 1.15 -2.33 -18.37
N ALA A 110 0.88 -3.24 -17.44
CA ALA A 110 0.65 -4.66 -17.71
C ALA A 110 -0.76 -4.96 -18.30
N GLY A 111 -1.57 -3.94 -18.55
CA GLY A 111 -2.88 -4.07 -19.19
C GLY A 111 -4.06 -4.31 -18.24
N ALA A 112 -3.86 -4.17 -16.93
CA ALA A 112 -4.95 -4.23 -15.96
C ALA A 112 -5.82 -2.97 -15.98
N ARG A 113 -7.10 -3.12 -15.61
CA ARG A 113 -7.96 -2.00 -15.19
C ARG A 113 -7.78 -1.81 -13.70
N VAL A 114 -7.18 -0.68 -13.30
CA VAL A 114 -6.74 -0.47 -11.91
C VAL A 114 -7.57 0.61 -11.23
N TRP A 115 -8.03 0.31 -10.02
CA TRP A 115 -8.40 1.28 -9.02
C TRP A 115 -7.31 1.36 -7.96
N GLY A 116 -6.73 2.55 -7.77
CA GLY A 116 -5.87 2.85 -6.64
C GLY A 116 -6.67 3.58 -5.55
N ALA A 117 -6.59 3.10 -4.32
CA ALA A 117 -7.24 3.71 -3.18
C ALA A 117 -6.23 4.06 -2.10
N ASP A 118 -6.26 5.29 -1.58
CA ASP A 118 -5.44 5.71 -0.45
C ASP A 118 -6.20 6.74 0.38
N HIS A 119 -5.93 6.79 1.67
CA HIS A 119 -6.55 7.77 2.56
C HIS A 119 -5.92 9.16 2.43
N SER A 120 -4.66 9.22 2.05
CA SER A 120 -3.87 10.46 1.98
C SER A 120 -4.02 11.20 0.63
N HIS A 121 -3.51 12.42 0.59
CA HIS A 121 -3.38 13.19 -0.66
C HIS A 121 -2.32 12.64 -1.64
N ALA A 122 -1.64 11.54 -1.32
CA ALA A 122 -0.71 10.88 -2.22
C ALA A 122 -1.39 10.42 -3.53
N VAL A 123 -2.70 10.18 -3.51
CA VAL A 123 -3.51 9.91 -4.71
C VAL A 123 -3.38 10.99 -5.81
N ASP A 124 -3.08 12.24 -5.43
CA ASP A 124 -2.84 13.32 -6.39
C ASP A 124 -1.55 13.10 -7.18
N LYS A 125 -0.51 12.57 -6.53
CA LYS A 125 0.74 12.17 -7.20
C LYS A 125 0.50 10.93 -8.05
N ALA A 126 -0.21 9.94 -7.52
CA ALA A 126 -0.56 8.73 -8.23
C ALA A 126 -1.31 9.03 -9.54
N ALA A 127 -2.29 9.92 -9.50
CA ALA A 127 -3.04 10.34 -10.69
C ALA A 127 -2.15 11.05 -11.73
N ARG A 128 -1.19 11.87 -11.29
CA ARG A 128 -0.21 12.49 -12.21
C ARG A 128 0.72 11.46 -12.82
N LEU A 129 1.24 10.54 -12.01
CA LEU A 129 2.16 9.47 -12.45
C LEU A 129 1.49 8.56 -13.50
N CYS A 130 0.23 8.22 -13.30
CA CYS A 130 -0.54 7.33 -14.17
C CYS A 130 -1.39 8.07 -15.21
N GLY A 131 -1.22 9.39 -15.40
CA GLY A 131 -2.07 10.20 -16.28
C GLY A 131 -2.10 9.75 -17.75
N HIS A 132 -1.09 9.03 -18.20
CA HIS A 132 -1.01 8.43 -19.53
C HIS A 132 -1.76 7.08 -19.65
N LEU A 133 -2.27 6.53 -18.54
CA LEU A 133 -2.96 5.24 -18.47
C LEU A 133 -4.47 5.46 -18.20
N PRO A 134 -5.32 5.55 -19.23
CA PRO A 134 -6.73 5.90 -19.06
C PRO A 134 -7.53 4.83 -18.27
N GLN A 135 -7.03 3.60 -18.18
CA GLN A 135 -7.62 2.49 -17.44
C GLN A 135 -7.23 2.47 -15.95
N VAL A 136 -6.36 3.36 -15.50
CA VAL A 136 -5.97 3.51 -14.09
C VAL A 136 -6.71 4.69 -13.48
N LYS A 137 -7.43 4.45 -12.39
CA LYS A 137 -8.24 5.45 -11.68
C LYS A 137 -7.93 5.44 -10.19
N PHE A 138 -8.21 6.54 -9.53
CA PHE A 138 -7.91 6.71 -8.11
C PHE A 138 -9.13 7.20 -7.34
N VAL A 139 -9.19 6.82 -6.06
CA VAL A 139 -10.13 7.35 -5.07
C VAL A 139 -9.38 7.68 -3.78
N GLN A 140 -9.76 8.76 -3.10
CA GLN A 140 -9.31 9.00 -1.74
C GLN A 140 -10.36 8.44 -0.78
N ALA A 141 -10.01 7.37 -0.06
CA ALA A 141 -10.93 6.65 0.79
C ALA A 141 -10.23 5.95 1.96
N ASP A 142 -10.95 5.72 3.05
CA ASP A 142 -10.53 4.83 4.12
C ASP A 142 -10.61 3.37 3.63
N LEU A 143 -9.52 2.60 3.78
CA LEU A 143 -9.46 1.19 3.36
C LEU A 143 -10.47 0.31 4.11
N LYS A 144 -10.95 0.73 5.27
CA LYS A 144 -12.04 0.06 6.01
C LYS A 144 -13.42 0.31 5.41
N LYS A 145 -13.56 1.34 4.54
CA LYS A 145 -14.83 1.73 3.92
C LYS A 145 -14.61 2.15 2.46
N LEU A 146 -14.13 1.22 1.67
CA LEU A 146 -13.92 1.47 0.24
C LEU A 146 -15.25 1.53 -0.51
N PRO A 147 -15.41 2.47 -1.45
CA PRO A 147 -16.66 2.68 -2.18
C PRO A 147 -16.84 1.70 -3.33
N PHE A 148 -16.65 0.40 -3.09
CA PHE A 148 -16.79 -0.64 -4.10
C PHE A 148 -17.74 -1.76 -3.62
N PRO A 149 -18.47 -2.39 -4.53
CA PRO A 149 -19.23 -3.60 -4.20
C PRO A 149 -18.31 -4.73 -3.71
N GLU A 150 -18.84 -5.62 -2.88
CA GLU A 150 -18.14 -6.86 -2.56
C GLU A 150 -17.90 -7.71 -3.82
N ALA A 151 -16.89 -8.56 -3.81
CA ALA A 151 -16.54 -9.47 -4.92
C ALA A 151 -16.37 -8.74 -6.26
N SER A 152 -15.69 -7.60 -6.28
CA SER A 152 -15.55 -6.73 -7.47
C SER A 152 -14.26 -6.90 -8.24
N PHE A 153 -13.18 -7.36 -7.58
CA PHE A 153 -11.86 -7.39 -8.18
C PHE A 153 -11.34 -8.81 -8.39
N ASP A 154 -10.71 -9.02 -9.55
CA ASP A 154 -10.05 -10.28 -9.87
C ASP A 154 -8.75 -10.44 -9.10
N PHE A 155 -8.08 -9.32 -8.85
CA PHE A 155 -6.86 -9.27 -8.06
C PHE A 155 -6.83 -8.04 -7.17
N VAL A 156 -6.48 -8.24 -5.90
CA VAL A 156 -6.25 -7.16 -4.92
C VAL A 156 -4.85 -7.29 -4.36
N PHE A 157 -4.17 -6.18 -4.17
CA PHE A 157 -2.91 -6.19 -3.45
C PHE A 157 -2.82 -4.99 -2.49
N SER A 158 -2.04 -5.18 -1.41
CA SER A 158 -1.69 -4.12 -0.47
C SER A 158 -0.26 -4.32 -0.01
N ILE A 159 0.59 -3.38 -0.32
CA ILE A 159 2.04 -3.47 -0.12
C ILE A 159 2.52 -2.34 0.79
N GLY A 160 2.83 -2.65 2.06
CA GLY A 160 3.44 -1.69 2.97
C GLY A 160 2.47 -0.67 3.59
N VAL A 161 1.20 -1.04 3.78
CA VAL A 161 0.14 -0.09 4.16
C VAL A 161 -0.56 -0.45 5.46
N MET A 162 -1.23 -1.59 5.51
CA MET A 162 -2.22 -1.92 6.54
C MET A 162 -1.65 -1.92 7.97
N HIS A 163 -0.37 -2.23 8.13
CA HIS A 163 0.30 -2.24 9.43
C HIS A 163 0.51 -0.84 10.03
N HIS A 164 0.15 0.20 9.30
CA HIS A 164 0.09 1.58 9.77
C HIS A 164 -1.30 2.01 10.24
N ASP A 165 -2.32 1.17 10.12
CA ASP A 165 -3.64 1.41 10.72
C ASP A 165 -3.67 0.97 12.19
N VAL A 166 -4.56 1.56 12.98
CA VAL A 166 -4.79 1.17 14.38
C VAL A 166 -5.17 -0.31 14.49
N GLU A 167 -5.96 -0.80 13.52
CA GLU A 167 -6.51 -2.14 13.49
C GLU A 167 -6.19 -2.82 12.15
N THR A 168 -4.95 -3.28 11.97
CA THR A 168 -4.47 -3.95 10.74
C THR A 168 -5.44 -5.03 10.25
N ARG A 169 -5.96 -5.85 11.18
CA ARG A 169 -6.89 -6.94 10.85
C ARG A 169 -8.21 -6.43 10.28
N ALA A 170 -8.77 -5.35 10.81
CA ALA A 170 -10.02 -4.78 10.30
C ALA A 170 -9.86 -4.25 8.87
N VAL A 171 -8.70 -3.64 8.56
CA VAL A 171 -8.36 -3.22 7.19
C VAL A 171 -8.25 -4.44 6.27
N PHE A 172 -7.53 -5.48 6.70
CA PHE A 172 -7.41 -6.72 5.93
C PHE A 172 -8.77 -7.32 5.58
N ASP A 173 -9.66 -7.48 6.58
CA ASP A 173 -10.99 -8.08 6.40
C ASP A 173 -11.88 -7.24 5.49
N ALA A 174 -11.83 -5.91 5.59
CA ALA A 174 -12.59 -5.02 4.75
C ALA A 174 -12.16 -5.11 3.27
N VAL A 175 -10.86 -5.18 3.00
CA VAL A 175 -10.30 -5.30 1.65
C VAL A 175 -10.52 -6.71 1.10
N ALA A 176 -10.40 -7.76 1.91
CA ALA A 176 -10.60 -9.14 1.51
C ALA A 176 -11.99 -9.41 0.90
N ARG A 177 -13.04 -8.72 1.40
CA ARG A 177 -14.42 -8.84 0.87
C ARG A 177 -14.56 -8.40 -0.58
N LEU A 178 -13.67 -7.53 -1.05
CA LEU A 178 -13.71 -6.98 -2.40
C LEU A 178 -13.17 -7.94 -3.46
N VAL A 179 -12.49 -9.01 -3.06
CA VAL A 179 -11.95 -10.02 -3.97
C VAL A 179 -13.07 -10.92 -4.49
N LYS A 180 -13.17 -11.15 -5.80
CA LYS A 180 -14.11 -12.09 -6.40
C LYS A 180 -13.86 -13.53 -5.92
N PRO A 181 -14.88 -14.42 -5.87
CA PRO A 181 -14.66 -15.86 -5.80
C PRO A 181 -13.68 -16.31 -6.89
N GLY A 182 -12.66 -17.10 -6.53
CA GLY A 182 -11.56 -17.48 -7.43
C GLY A 182 -10.51 -16.39 -7.68
N GLY A 183 -10.75 -15.16 -7.22
CA GLY A 183 -9.79 -14.05 -7.31
C GLY A 183 -8.59 -14.19 -6.34
N ARG A 184 -7.60 -13.35 -6.51
CA ARG A 184 -6.34 -13.38 -5.75
C ARG A 184 -6.21 -12.16 -4.84
N TYR A 185 -5.61 -12.34 -3.68
CA TYR A 185 -5.25 -11.27 -2.74
C TYR A 185 -3.80 -11.42 -2.30
N ALA A 186 -2.99 -10.38 -2.47
CA ALA A 186 -1.59 -10.35 -2.06
C ALA A 186 -1.36 -9.25 -1.01
N VAL A 187 -0.72 -9.61 0.10
CA VAL A 187 -0.47 -8.69 1.22
C VAL A 187 0.99 -8.74 1.64
N TRP A 188 1.61 -7.56 1.76
CA TRP A 188 2.92 -7.38 2.36
C TRP A 188 2.81 -6.50 3.60
N LEU A 189 3.18 -7.06 4.76
CA LEU A 189 3.19 -6.36 6.07
C LEU A 189 4.58 -6.42 6.69
N TYR A 190 4.84 -5.56 7.66
CA TYR A 190 6.06 -5.65 8.47
C TYR A 190 6.06 -6.91 9.31
N ARG A 191 7.22 -7.61 9.29
CA ARG A 191 7.42 -8.85 10.03
C ARG A 191 7.71 -8.55 11.49
N GLN A 192 7.11 -9.36 12.38
CA GLN A 192 7.44 -9.36 13.79
C GLN A 192 8.86 -9.91 13.98
N ASN A 193 9.73 -9.09 14.52
CA ASN A 193 11.08 -9.44 14.92
C ASN A 193 11.13 -9.49 16.45
N GLN A 194 11.73 -10.53 17.01
CA GLN A 194 11.96 -10.61 18.44
C GLN A 194 13.42 -10.23 18.71
N GLY A 195 13.64 -9.14 19.44
CA GLY A 195 14.99 -8.79 19.78
C GLY A 195 15.17 -7.36 20.33
N TRP A 196 16.35 -7.12 20.85
CA TRP A 196 16.78 -5.85 21.43
C TRP A 196 16.72 -4.67 20.43
N GLN A 197 16.91 -4.94 19.13
CA GLN A 197 16.81 -3.93 18.08
C GLN A 197 15.38 -3.38 17.98
N GLU A 198 14.36 -4.23 18.03
CA GLU A 198 12.97 -3.79 18.01
C GLU A 198 12.63 -2.96 19.24
N TRP A 199 13.14 -3.34 20.41
CA TRP A 199 12.98 -2.56 21.62
C TRP A 199 13.60 -1.15 21.49
N ILE A 200 14.81 -1.03 20.92
CA ILE A 200 15.46 0.27 20.67
C ILE A 200 14.63 1.09 19.67
N ASN A 201 14.25 0.51 18.55
CA ASN A 201 13.47 1.22 17.54
C ASN A 201 12.12 1.71 18.10
N ASN A 202 11.42 0.90 18.89
CA ASN A 202 10.18 1.30 19.55
C ASN A 202 10.39 2.45 20.54
N ARG A 203 11.50 2.46 21.28
CA ARG A 203 11.89 3.59 22.16
C ARG A 203 12.19 4.87 21.39
N LEU A 204 12.85 4.76 20.25
CA LEU A 204 13.10 5.89 19.35
C LEU A 204 11.78 6.39 18.76
N ARG A 205 10.92 5.49 18.28
CA ARG A 205 9.61 5.81 17.71
C ARG A 205 8.69 6.54 18.70
N ALA A 206 8.70 6.17 19.97
CA ALA A 206 7.94 6.86 21.01
C ALA A 206 8.24 8.38 21.11
N ARG A 207 9.43 8.80 20.62
CA ARG A 207 9.83 10.21 20.54
C ARG A 207 9.64 10.79 19.14
N THR A 208 10.03 10.04 18.10
CA THR A 208 10.04 10.54 16.72
C THR A 208 8.64 10.74 16.15
N THR A 209 7.67 9.92 16.51
CA THR A 209 6.25 10.06 16.11
C THR A 209 5.58 11.34 16.64
N ARG A 210 6.21 12.00 17.62
CA ARG A 210 5.74 13.28 18.18
C ARG A 210 6.55 14.48 17.68
N MET A 211 7.56 14.26 16.85
CA MET A 211 8.38 15.33 16.30
C MET A 211 7.69 15.99 15.10
N PRO A 212 7.87 17.31 14.92
CA PRO A 212 7.53 17.94 13.64
C PRO A 212 8.27 17.26 12.48
N HIS A 213 7.59 17.07 11.35
CA HIS A 213 8.12 16.34 10.19
C HIS A 213 9.46 16.88 9.69
N ASP A 214 9.64 18.21 9.63
CA ASP A 214 10.90 18.83 9.20
C ASP A 214 12.08 18.51 10.14
N ARG A 215 11.81 18.35 11.44
CA ARG A 215 12.83 17.97 12.42
C ARG A 215 13.18 16.50 12.29
N LEU A 216 12.17 15.65 12.11
CA LEU A 216 12.34 14.23 11.87
C LEU A 216 13.12 13.98 10.57
N GLU A 217 12.77 14.67 9.48
CA GLU A 217 13.49 14.55 8.20
C GLU A 217 14.97 14.88 8.35
N ARG A 218 15.32 15.96 9.06
CA ARG A 218 16.72 16.29 9.33
C ARG A 218 17.46 15.17 10.07
N TRP A 219 16.77 14.48 10.96
CA TRP A 219 17.29 13.30 11.65
C TRP A 219 17.48 12.12 10.70
N CYS A 220 16.49 11.84 9.88
CA CYS A 220 16.52 10.75 8.89
C CYS A 220 17.58 10.96 7.81
N ARG A 221 17.96 12.20 7.49
CA ARG A 221 19.08 12.49 6.57
C ARG A 221 20.41 11.92 7.06
N TRP A 222 20.67 11.96 8.36
CA TRP A 222 21.84 11.30 8.93
C TRP A 222 21.78 9.78 8.82
N GLY A 223 20.60 9.18 9.09
CA GLY A 223 20.39 7.75 8.89
C GLY A 223 20.56 7.33 7.43
N ALA A 224 20.01 8.10 6.50
CA ALA A 224 20.16 7.86 5.06
C ALA A 224 21.61 8.00 4.58
N TRP A 225 22.38 8.93 5.13
CA TRP A 225 23.81 9.05 4.83
C TRP A 225 24.59 7.84 5.36
N LEU A 226 24.38 7.46 6.62
CA LEU A 226 25.02 6.29 7.26
C LEU A 226 24.65 5.00 6.51
N GLY A 227 23.42 4.87 6.02
CA GLY A 227 22.97 3.73 5.24
C GLY A 227 23.71 3.54 3.92
N GLY A 228 24.25 4.63 3.35
CA GLY A 228 25.09 4.60 2.17
C GLY A 228 26.54 4.17 2.42
N VAL A 229 26.97 4.09 3.68
CA VAL A 229 28.34 3.66 4.06
C VAL A 229 28.32 2.17 4.43
N PRO A 230 28.91 1.26 3.63
CA PRO A 230 28.74 -0.19 3.80
C PRO A 230 29.10 -0.71 5.19
N VAL A 231 30.19 -0.21 5.78
CA VAL A 231 30.65 -0.62 7.12
C VAL A 231 29.71 -0.11 8.21
N ALA A 232 29.31 1.17 8.15
CA ALA A 232 28.39 1.78 9.10
C ALA A 232 27.00 1.10 9.02
N ASN A 233 26.51 0.85 7.81
CA ASN A 233 25.27 0.13 7.59
C ASN A 233 25.32 -1.26 8.24
N ARG A 234 26.36 -2.05 7.98
CA ARG A 234 26.47 -3.42 8.49
C ARG A 234 26.49 -3.52 10.03
N LEU A 235 27.05 -2.52 10.70
CA LEU A 235 27.15 -2.48 12.16
C LEU A 235 25.95 -1.80 12.81
N LEU A 236 25.62 -0.58 12.36
CA LEU A 236 24.61 0.25 13.01
C LEU A 236 23.18 -0.20 12.70
N ASN A 237 22.95 -0.77 11.52
CA ASN A 237 21.63 -1.29 11.16
C ASN A 237 21.21 -2.54 11.95
N LYS A 238 22.13 -3.09 12.76
CA LYS A 238 21.79 -4.09 13.78
C LYS A 238 21.24 -3.47 15.07
N ILE A 239 21.38 -2.16 15.24
CA ILE A 239 20.97 -1.42 16.43
C ILE A 239 19.74 -0.56 16.15
N VAL A 240 19.79 0.21 15.06
CA VAL A 240 18.77 1.16 14.65
C VAL A 240 18.44 0.92 13.19
N ASN A 241 17.15 0.86 12.88
CA ASN A 241 16.69 0.68 11.51
C ASN A 241 16.93 1.94 10.68
N PHE A 242 17.62 1.78 9.56
CA PHE A 242 17.68 2.75 8.47
C PHE A 242 17.90 2.02 7.15
N SER A 243 17.43 2.61 6.06
CA SER A 243 17.50 1.97 4.75
C SER A 243 18.93 1.90 4.24
N ALA A 244 19.22 0.80 3.53
CA ALA A 244 20.47 0.57 2.81
C ALA A 244 20.29 0.69 1.29
N HIS A 245 19.20 1.27 0.81
CA HIS A 245 18.91 1.41 -0.61
C HIS A 245 20.05 2.13 -1.35
N PRO A 246 20.45 1.73 -2.56
CA PRO A 246 21.56 2.38 -3.28
C PRO A 246 21.30 3.86 -3.58
N VAL A 247 20.07 4.24 -3.87
CA VAL A 247 19.66 5.63 -4.14
C VAL A 247 19.41 6.37 -2.83
N TYR A 248 20.02 7.55 -2.67
CA TYR A 248 19.92 8.34 -1.43
C TYR A 248 18.49 8.75 -1.09
N GLU A 249 17.71 9.18 -2.07
CA GLU A 249 16.34 9.64 -1.88
C GLU A 249 15.43 8.51 -1.39
N ASN A 250 15.58 7.31 -1.94
CA ASN A 250 14.87 6.13 -1.48
C ASN A 250 15.30 5.76 -0.06
N ARG A 251 16.62 5.84 0.27
CA ARG A 251 17.09 5.63 1.65
C ARG A 251 16.45 6.61 2.62
N LEU A 252 16.36 7.87 2.25
CA LEU A 252 15.75 8.90 3.09
C LEU A 252 14.25 8.64 3.28
N CYS A 253 13.54 8.32 2.21
CA CYS A 253 12.12 7.99 2.23
C CYS A 253 11.84 6.78 3.14
N ASP A 254 12.54 5.67 2.92
CA ASP A 254 12.38 4.45 3.71
C ASP A 254 12.72 4.67 5.19
N THR A 255 13.82 5.42 5.47
CA THR A 255 14.23 5.71 6.85
C THR A 255 13.19 6.59 7.53
N PHE A 256 12.63 7.56 6.84
CA PHE A 256 11.56 8.41 7.36
C PHE A 256 10.30 7.58 7.65
N ASP A 257 9.93 6.66 6.76
CA ASP A 257 8.78 5.77 6.90
C ASP A 257 8.86 4.87 8.14
N TRP A 258 10.06 4.53 8.59
CA TRP A 258 10.23 3.73 9.79
C TRP A 258 9.97 4.51 11.08
N PHE A 259 10.12 5.83 11.09
CA PHE A 259 10.05 6.65 12.29
C PHE A 259 8.91 7.67 12.34
N ALA A 260 8.27 7.95 11.19
CA ALA A 260 7.20 8.93 11.10
C ALA A 260 5.80 8.40 11.48
N PRO A 261 5.36 7.21 11.02
CA PRO A 261 3.99 6.75 11.25
C PRO A 261 3.69 6.55 12.72
N GLN A 262 2.52 7.01 13.17
CA GLN A 262 2.08 6.86 14.56
C GLN A 262 1.92 5.39 14.95
N TYR A 263 1.34 4.60 14.07
CA TYR A 263 1.14 3.16 14.24
C TYR A 263 2.07 2.38 13.33
N GLN A 264 2.61 1.29 13.85
CA GLN A 264 3.44 0.35 13.11
C GLN A 264 3.34 -1.01 13.77
N HIS A 265 2.46 -1.85 13.24
CA HIS A 265 2.25 -3.20 13.73
C HIS A 265 3.17 -4.17 13.00
N HIS A 266 3.60 -5.20 13.69
CA HIS A 266 4.44 -6.25 13.15
C HIS A 266 3.70 -7.58 13.25
N HIS A 267 3.77 -8.39 12.21
CA HIS A 267 2.97 -9.59 12.07
C HIS A 267 3.80 -10.83 11.77
N THR A 268 3.28 -11.99 12.12
CA THR A 268 3.88 -13.30 11.78
C THR A 268 3.24 -13.86 10.51
N VAL A 269 3.93 -14.83 9.89
CA VAL A 269 3.37 -15.58 8.75
C VAL A 269 2.11 -16.34 9.15
N ASP A 270 2.13 -16.97 10.33
CA ASP A 270 1.02 -17.81 10.80
C ASP A 270 -0.21 -16.97 11.14
N GLU A 271 -0.02 -15.80 11.73
CA GLU A 271 -1.10 -14.83 11.96
C GLU A 271 -1.75 -14.42 10.62
N LEU A 272 -0.96 -14.05 9.64
CA LEU A 272 -1.49 -13.63 8.34
C LEU A 272 -2.16 -14.79 7.58
N ARG A 273 -1.61 -16.00 7.66
CA ARG A 273 -2.28 -17.22 7.15
C ARG A 273 -3.64 -17.44 7.77
N GLY A 274 -3.73 -17.31 9.10
CA GLY A 274 -4.99 -17.43 9.83
C GLY A 274 -6.03 -16.39 9.37
N TRP A 275 -5.60 -15.16 9.02
CA TRP A 275 -6.48 -14.13 8.49
C TRP A 275 -7.04 -14.51 7.11
N PHE A 276 -6.19 -14.99 6.22
CA PHE A 276 -6.61 -15.45 4.91
C PHE A 276 -7.61 -16.61 5.00
N GLN A 277 -7.32 -17.62 5.82
CA GLN A 277 -8.22 -18.77 6.03
C GLN A 277 -9.58 -18.35 6.60
N ALA A 278 -9.58 -17.49 7.61
CA ALA A 278 -10.81 -16.95 8.21
C ALA A 278 -11.65 -16.12 7.23
N ALA A 279 -11.01 -15.47 6.24
CA ALA A 279 -11.66 -14.69 5.19
C ALA A 279 -12.07 -15.53 3.95
N GLY A 280 -11.91 -16.87 3.99
CA GLY A 280 -12.33 -17.78 2.94
C GLY A 280 -11.34 -17.87 1.77
N PHE A 281 -10.04 -17.70 2.05
CA PHE A 281 -8.98 -17.94 1.09
C PHE A 281 -8.29 -19.26 1.36
N ASP A 282 -8.08 -20.01 0.31
CA ASP A 282 -7.27 -21.23 0.24
C ASP A 282 -6.06 -21.02 -0.67
N GLU A 283 -5.34 -22.08 -1.05
CA GLU A 283 -4.15 -22.02 -1.90
C GLU A 283 -3.16 -20.92 -1.47
N LEU A 284 -2.86 -20.86 -0.16
CA LEU A 284 -1.99 -19.83 0.39
C LEU A 284 -0.53 -20.04 0.02
N THR A 285 0.07 -19.05 -0.59
CA THR A 285 1.50 -19.01 -0.93
C THR A 285 2.20 -17.98 -0.07
N VAL A 286 3.19 -18.42 0.71
CA VAL A 286 4.12 -17.52 1.39
C VAL A 286 5.26 -17.21 0.42
N LEU A 287 5.37 -15.94 0.06
CA LEU A 287 6.39 -15.51 -0.89
C LEU A 287 7.72 -15.27 -0.17
N PRO A 288 8.84 -15.77 -0.73
CA PRO A 288 10.15 -15.57 -0.14
C PRO A 288 10.52 -14.08 -0.20
N PRO A 289 11.37 -13.60 0.73
CA PRO A 289 11.92 -12.26 0.64
C PRO A 289 12.75 -12.08 -0.63
N GLU A 290 12.83 -10.85 -1.14
CA GLU A 290 13.46 -10.49 -2.41
C GLU A 290 14.94 -10.96 -2.53
N LYS A 291 15.66 -11.04 -1.42
CA LYS A 291 17.07 -11.53 -1.38
C LYS A 291 17.10 -13.03 -1.03
N THR A 292 17.14 -13.88 -2.03
CA THR A 292 16.96 -15.34 -1.88
C THR A 292 18.21 -16.17 -2.06
N GLY A 293 19.22 -16.01 -1.19
CA GLY A 293 20.24 -17.05 -1.03
C GLY A 293 19.68 -18.25 -0.24
N ARG A 294 20.13 -19.50 -0.52
CA ARG A 294 19.67 -20.71 0.21
C ARG A 294 19.80 -20.58 1.73
N LEU A 295 20.92 -19.99 2.21
CA LEU A 295 21.16 -19.71 3.62
C LEU A 295 20.19 -18.65 4.15
N TYR A 296 19.90 -17.59 3.37
CA TYR A 296 18.98 -16.54 3.76
C TYR A 296 17.55 -17.08 3.93
N ARG A 297 17.07 -17.92 3.00
CA ARG A 297 15.77 -18.58 3.11
C ARG A 297 15.70 -19.47 4.36
N TRP A 298 16.72 -20.27 4.63
CA TRP A 298 16.78 -21.15 5.81
C TRP A 298 16.71 -20.35 7.14
N VAL A 299 17.40 -19.21 7.20
CA VAL A 299 17.38 -18.32 8.37
C VAL A 299 16.04 -17.57 8.47
N TYR A 300 15.48 -17.15 7.34
CA TYR A 300 14.16 -16.51 7.25
C TYR A 300 13.05 -17.43 7.77
N ASP A 301 13.01 -18.67 7.31
CA ASP A 301 12.00 -19.66 7.71
C ASP A 301 12.03 -19.95 9.22
N ARG A 302 13.17 -19.75 9.87
CA ARG A 302 13.33 -19.90 11.33
C ARG A 302 13.14 -18.62 12.14
N SER A 303 12.66 -17.58 11.52
CA SER A 303 12.46 -16.26 12.18
C SER A 303 13.72 -15.66 12.80
N LEU A 304 14.90 -16.08 12.34
CA LEU A 304 16.20 -15.63 12.86
C LEU A 304 16.74 -14.39 12.13
N LEU A 305 16.09 -13.94 11.06
CA LEU A 305 16.46 -12.71 10.32
C LEU A 305 15.59 -11.55 10.71
N ILE A 306 16.24 -10.43 10.93
CA ILE A 306 15.65 -9.13 11.18
C ILE A 306 15.39 -8.46 9.83
N GLY A 307 14.22 -7.88 9.68
CA GLY A 307 13.85 -6.99 8.57
C GLY A 307 13.46 -7.74 7.30
N SER A 308 12.51 -7.58 6.75
CA SER A 308 11.69 -7.73 5.57
C SER A 308 10.25 -8.01 5.97
N GLY A 309 9.32 -7.81 5.08
CA GLY A 309 7.93 -8.03 5.36
C GLY A 309 7.56 -9.51 5.40
N VAL A 310 6.34 -9.78 5.79
CA VAL A 310 5.63 -11.02 5.56
C VAL A 310 4.83 -10.86 4.28
N ASN A 311 5.09 -11.72 3.30
CA ASN A 311 4.37 -11.77 2.03
C ASN A 311 3.49 -13.00 1.97
N VAL A 312 2.20 -12.81 1.86
CA VAL A 312 1.26 -13.91 1.64
C VAL A 312 0.32 -13.55 0.49
N MET A 313 0.15 -14.48 -0.42
CA MET A 313 -0.85 -14.43 -1.48
C MET A 313 -1.81 -15.61 -1.28
N GLY A 314 -3.11 -15.34 -1.37
CA GLY A 314 -4.15 -16.34 -1.30
C GLY A 314 -5.13 -16.23 -2.46
N ARG A 315 -5.75 -17.34 -2.84
CA ARG A 315 -6.88 -17.39 -3.76
C ARG A 315 -8.17 -17.54 -2.98
N ARG A 316 -9.17 -16.71 -3.25
CA ARG A 316 -10.48 -16.84 -2.62
C ARG A 316 -11.17 -18.10 -3.15
N SER A 317 -11.70 -18.91 -2.23
CA SER A 317 -12.43 -20.13 -2.60
C SER A 317 -13.56 -19.80 -3.59
N PRO A 318 -13.71 -20.60 -4.66
CA PRO A 318 -14.91 -20.48 -5.50
C PRO A 318 -16.12 -20.77 -4.63
N GLY A 319 -17.09 -19.86 -4.57
CA GLY A 319 -18.33 -19.99 -3.81
C GLY A 319 -19.22 -21.13 -4.30
#